data_c4723011d69f6f7fe032050ea0a7e536
#
_entry.id   c4723011d69f6f7fe032050ea0a7e536
#
_cell.length_a   1.000
_cell.length_b   1.000
_cell.length_c   1.000
_cell.angle_alpha   90.00
_cell.angle_beta   90.00
_cell.angle_gamma   90.00
#
_symmetry.space_group_name_H-M   'P 1'
#
loop_
_entity.id
_entity.type
_entity.pdbx_description
1 polymer ?
#
loop_
_entity_poly.entity_id
_entity_poly.type
_entity_poly.pdbx_seq_one_letter_code
_entity_poly.pdbx_strand_id
1 'polypeptide(L)'
;DLAVLKLQKNMEESVGTYLEDYFENVSEIKKTAYPTLGMLYQEQENKMETLFIPYVEEVDQKPAVTKYYVWKRGEAEGMLDSQTALLSFFTQNQKEEYTLTLADGVDVRLFAPHNQVVFSQAKEKQIIAEISCSGEILYEKPGWRQKLQSEYGQNLKSGDIKKMLEKELEDYFQQTAQKVEVDCANSYKKLGGQRRDWYLLYQKQPEQYEKDMEIIYRVKVDWVNMGE
;
A
#
# COMPACT_ATOMS: atom_id res chain seq x y z
N ASP A 1 -13.51 13.32 -21.02
CA ASP A 1 -14.33 13.48 -22.13
C ASP A 1 -13.61 13.56 -23.48
N LEU A 2 -12.75 14.59 -23.76
CA LEU A 2 -12.00 14.66 -25.01
C LEU A 2 -10.90 13.59 -25.10
N ALA A 3 -10.30 13.20 -23.99
CA ALA A 3 -9.32 12.12 -23.91
C ALA A 3 -9.97 10.75 -24.18
N VAL A 4 -11.13 10.50 -23.58
CA VAL A 4 -11.93 9.26 -23.82
C VAL A 4 -12.33 9.16 -25.27
N LEU A 5 -12.81 10.25 -25.88
CA LEU A 5 -13.19 10.28 -27.31
C LEU A 5 -11.99 10.06 -28.24
N LYS A 6 -10.81 10.56 -27.89
CA LYS A 6 -9.59 10.30 -28.65
C LYS A 6 -9.13 8.85 -28.54
N LEU A 7 -9.19 8.27 -27.36
CA LEU A 7 -8.89 6.86 -27.13
C LEU A 7 -9.85 5.97 -27.93
N GLN A 8 -11.14 6.24 -27.89
CA GLN A 8 -12.16 5.48 -28.59
C GLN A 8 -11.98 5.49 -30.13
N LYS A 9 -11.37 6.54 -30.67
CA LYS A 9 -11.11 6.66 -32.11
C LYS A 9 -9.98 5.73 -32.59
N ASN A 10 -9.10 5.32 -31.70
CA ASN A 10 -7.91 4.50 -32.01
C ASN A 10 -8.08 3.04 -31.59
N MET A 11 -9.21 2.65 -31.00
CA MET A 11 -9.47 1.29 -30.52
C MET A 11 -10.56 0.63 -31.37
N GLU A 12 -10.38 -0.65 -31.64
CA GLU A 12 -11.38 -1.48 -32.33
C GLU A 12 -12.60 -1.77 -31.42
N GLU A 13 -12.43 -1.69 -30.13
CA GLU A 13 -13.47 -1.89 -29.10
C GLU A 13 -13.75 -0.58 -28.33
N SER A 14 -14.88 -0.55 -27.62
CA SER A 14 -15.21 0.61 -26.78
C SER A 14 -14.22 0.74 -25.62
N VAL A 15 -13.90 1.99 -25.25
CA VAL A 15 -13.03 2.27 -24.07
C VAL A 15 -13.60 1.62 -22.81
N GLY A 16 -14.94 1.57 -22.68
CA GLY A 16 -15.60 0.91 -21.54
C GLY A 16 -15.29 -0.58 -21.47
N THR A 17 -15.46 -1.31 -22.57
CA THR A 17 -15.15 -2.74 -22.66
C THR A 17 -13.67 -2.99 -22.38
N TYR A 18 -12.78 -2.21 -22.99
CA TYR A 18 -11.35 -2.32 -22.74
C TYR A 18 -11.00 -2.10 -21.26
N LEU A 19 -11.58 -1.08 -20.62
CA LEU A 19 -11.31 -0.83 -19.19
C LEU A 19 -11.88 -1.95 -18.31
N GLU A 20 -13.04 -2.51 -18.66
CA GLU A 20 -13.60 -3.65 -17.96
C GLU A 20 -12.66 -4.85 -18.06
N ASP A 21 -12.22 -5.21 -19.27
CA ASP A 21 -11.25 -6.27 -19.50
C ASP A 21 -9.89 -5.97 -18.84
N TYR A 22 -9.44 -4.73 -18.88
CA TYR A 22 -8.23 -4.30 -18.20
C TYR A 22 -8.34 -4.50 -16.69
N PHE A 23 -9.43 -4.06 -16.09
CA PHE A 23 -9.67 -4.22 -14.66
C PHE A 23 -9.89 -5.68 -14.26
N GLU A 24 -10.47 -6.51 -15.13
CA GLU A 24 -10.64 -7.94 -14.89
C GLU A 24 -9.35 -8.73 -15.09
N ASN A 25 -8.49 -8.35 -16.04
CA ASN A 25 -7.38 -9.16 -16.52
C ASN A 25 -6.00 -8.71 -16.04
N VAL A 26 -5.82 -7.45 -15.67
CA VAL A 26 -4.52 -7.02 -15.11
C VAL A 26 -4.35 -7.62 -13.73
N SER A 27 -3.40 -8.55 -13.60
CA SER A 27 -3.15 -9.33 -12.38
C SER A 27 -2.89 -8.46 -11.15
N GLU A 28 -2.35 -7.27 -11.33
CA GLU A 28 -2.11 -6.30 -10.28
C GLU A 28 -3.40 -5.67 -9.72
N ILE A 29 -4.45 -5.64 -10.52
CA ILE A 29 -5.70 -4.95 -10.22
C ILE A 29 -6.83 -5.95 -9.88
N LYS A 30 -6.75 -7.19 -10.36
CA LYS A 30 -7.79 -8.24 -10.18
C LYS A 30 -8.28 -8.46 -8.75
N LYS A 31 -7.49 -8.06 -7.76
CA LYS A 31 -7.77 -8.28 -6.35
C LYS A 31 -7.79 -6.98 -5.53
N THR A 32 -7.77 -5.86 -6.21
CA THR A 32 -7.89 -4.56 -5.57
C THR A 32 -9.37 -4.19 -5.53
N ALA A 33 -9.91 -3.98 -4.35
CA ALA A 33 -11.28 -3.49 -4.20
C ALA A 33 -11.37 -2.06 -4.73
N TYR A 34 -11.92 -1.89 -5.93
CA TYR A 34 -12.24 -0.56 -6.44
C TYR A 34 -13.35 0.06 -5.60
N PRO A 35 -13.24 1.34 -5.27
CA PRO A 35 -14.33 2.03 -4.61
C PRO A 35 -15.55 2.06 -5.53
N THR A 36 -16.64 1.48 -5.06
CA THR A 36 -17.94 1.60 -5.70
C THR A 36 -18.55 2.97 -5.39
N LEU A 37 -19.53 3.40 -6.18
CA LEU A 37 -20.31 4.61 -5.88
C LEU A 37 -20.90 4.54 -4.46
N GLY A 38 -21.33 3.36 -4.01
CA GLY A 38 -21.84 3.15 -2.65
C GLY A 38 -20.78 3.42 -1.58
N MET A 39 -19.54 3.01 -1.81
CA MET A 39 -18.41 3.31 -0.89
C MET A 39 -18.11 4.81 -0.84
N LEU A 40 -18.14 5.49 -1.98
CA LEU A 40 -17.93 6.94 -2.02
C LEU A 40 -19.03 7.69 -1.25
N TYR A 41 -20.29 7.27 -1.39
CA TYR A 41 -21.38 7.85 -0.59
C TYR A 41 -21.23 7.57 0.90
N GLN A 42 -20.89 6.35 1.27
CA GLN A 42 -20.66 6.00 2.67
C GLN A 42 -19.50 6.78 3.28
N GLU A 43 -18.44 6.97 2.52
CA GLU A 43 -17.28 7.76 2.97
C GLU A 43 -17.65 9.23 3.12
N GLN A 44 -18.42 9.80 2.18
CA GLN A 44 -18.91 11.19 2.27
C GLN A 44 -19.74 11.44 3.51
N GLU A 45 -20.56 10.47 3.93
CA GLU A 45 -21.38 10.60 5.15
C GLU A 45 -20.56 10.34 6.42
N ASN A 46 -19.74 9.27 6.43
CA ASN A 46 -19.05 8.79 7.62
C ASN A 46 -17.66 9.38 7.81
N LYS A 47 -17.01 9.84 6.74
CA LYS A 47 -15.65 10.44 6.72
C LYS A 47 -14.59 9.59 7.41
N MET A 48 -14.69 8.26 7.29
CA MET A 48 -13.94 7.31 8.09
C MET A 48 -12.92 6.51 7.29
N GLU A 49 -12.91 6.64 5.98
CA GLU A 49 -12.13 5.78 5.11
C GLU A 49 -11.35 6.61 4.08
N THR A 50 -10.12 6.21 3.84
CA THR A 50 -9.37 6.70 2.69
C THR A 50 -9.61 5.75 1.53
N LEU A 51 -10.13 6.27 0.43
CA LEU A 51 -10.37 5.52 -0.79
C LEU A 51 -9.38 5.94 -1.88
N PHE A 52 -8.97 5.01 -2.71
CA PHE A 52 -8.07 5.26 -3.84
C PHE A 52 -8.81 5.03 -5.15
N ILE A 53 -9.08 6.13 -5.87
CA ILE A 53 -9.81 6.10 -7.14
C ILE A 53 -8.80 6.04 -8.28
N PRO A 54 -8.84 5.01 -9.14
CA PRO A 54 -7.89 4.87 -10.22
C PRO A 54 -8.00 6.02 -11.22
N TYR A 55 -6.87 6.59 -11.58
CA TYR A 55 -6.74 7.60 -12.63
C TYR A 55 -6.25 6.93 -13.91
N VAL A 56 -7.07 7.01 -14.96
CA VAL A 56 -6.78 6.42 -16.25
C VAL A 56 -6.23 7.48 -17.20
N GLU A 57 -5.05 7.24 -17.74
CA GLU A 57 -4.46 8.07 -18.78
C GLU A 57 -4.00 7.25 -19.98
N GLU A 58 -3.72 7.92 -21.08
CA GLU A 58 -3.20 7.27 -22.29
C GLU A 58 -1.69 7.08 -22.16
N VAL A 59 -1.26 5.80 -22.22
CA VAL A 59 0.14 5.40 -22.28
C VAL A 59 0.31 4.50 -23.51
N ASP A 60 1.21 4.87 -24.42
CA ASP A 60 1.48 4.11 -25.67
C ASP A 60 0.20 3.81 -26.46
N GLN A 61 -0.69 4.79 -26.58
CA GLN A 61 -1.98 4.71 -27.27
C GLN A 61 -3.00 3.73 -26.62
N LYS A 62 -2.76 3.33 -25.39
CA LYS A 62 -3.68 2.47 -24.61
C LYS A 62 -4.05 3.13 -23.30
N PRO A 63 -5.28 2.94 -22.80
CA PRO A 63 -5.63 3.38 -21.47
C PRO A 63 -4.88 2.55 -20.42
N ALA A 64 -4.31 3.23 -19.43
CA ALA A 64 -3.60 2.59 -18.33
C ALA A 64 -3.88 3.33 -17.01
N VAL A 65 -3.90 2.60 -15.91
CA VAL A 65 -3.93 3.19 -14.56
C VAL A 65 -2.51 3.46 -14.12
N THR A 66 -2.15 4.74 -14.02
CA THR A 66 -0.79 5.16 -13.66
C THR A 66 -0.73 5.79 -12.28
N LYS A 67 -1.85 6.27 -11.79
CA LYS A 67 -2.00 6.99 -10.52
C LYS A 67 -3.35 6.69 -9.90
N TYR A 68 -3.51 7.13 -8.65
CA TYR A 68 -4.76 7.06 -7.92
C TYR A 68 -5.05 8.40 -7.25
N TYR A 69 -6.28 8.88 -7.38
CA TYR A 69 -6.76 9.95 -6.52
C TYR A 69 -6.98 9.43 -5.10
N VAL A 70 -6.50 10.19 -4.14
CA VAL A 70 -6.84 9.99 -2.72
C VAL A 70 -8.16 10.68 -2.45
N TRP A 71 -9.19 9.90 -2.18
CA TRP A 71 -10.50 10.40 -1.77
C TRP A 71 -10.66 10.23 -0.27
N LYS A 72 -10.93 11.33 0.43
CA LYS A 72 -10.98 11.37 1.86
C LYS A 72 -11.91 12.49 2.33
N ARG A 73 -12.73 12.21 3.34
CA ARG A 73 -13.69 13.18 3.88
C ARG A 73 -14.64 13.80 2.85
N GLY A 74 -14.96 13.05 1.79
CA GLY A 74 -15.85 13.50 0.74
C GLY A 74 -15.18 14.36 -0.34
N GLU A 75 -13.86 14.50 -0.32
CA GLU A 75 -13.08 15.32 -1.25
C GLU A 75 -11.86 14.58 -1.81
N ALA A 76 -11.41 14.98 -2.99
CA ALA A 76 -10.14 14.52 -3.54
C ALA A 76 -9.01 15.37 -2.98
N GLU A 77 -8.13 14.78 -2.17
CA GLU A 77 -7.04 15.51 -1.50
C GLU A 77 -5.73 15.53 -2.30
N GLY A 78 -5.56 14.62 -3.26
CA GLY A 78 -4.33 14.55 -4.05
C GLY A 78 -4.26 13.33 -4.93
N MET A 79 -3.08 13.09 -5.49
CA MET A 79 -2.79 11.92 -6.34
C MET A 79 -1.57 11.18 -5.82
N LEU A 80 -1.65 9.86 -5.82
CA LEU A 80 -0.54 8.96 -5.53
C LEU A 80 -0.11 8.23 -6.81
N ASP A 81 1.18 7.92 -6.90
CA ASP A 81 1.66 6.95 -7.87
C ASP A 81 1.10 5.55 -7.58
N SER A 82 1.08 4.71 -8.61
CA SER A 82 0.54 3.36 -8.50
C SER A 82 1.24 2.54 -7.42
N GLN A 83 2.55 2.67 -7.26
CA GLN A 83 3.31 1.86 -6.31
C GLN A 83 2.92 2.18 -4.86
N THR A 84 2.75 3.46 -4.55
CA THR A 84 2.29 3.89 -3.22
C THR A 84 0.85 3.46 -2.94
N ALA A 85 -0.05 3.56 -3.92
CA ALA A 85 -1.42 3.08 -3.77
C ALA A 85 -1.47 1.57 -3.59
N LEU A 86 -0.67 0.81 -4.35
CA LEU A 86 -0.55 -0.65 -4.21
C LEU A 86 -0.02 -1.06 -2.83
N LEU A 87 0.89 -0.28 -2.25
CA LEU A 87 1.34 -0.48 -0.88
C LEU A 87 0.16 -0.37 0.11
N SER A 88 -0.68 0.66 -0.03
CA SER A 88 -1.87 0.81 0.81
C SER A 88 -2.82 -0.38 0.67
N PHE A 89 -3.07 -0.85 -0.54
CA PHE A 89 -3.90 -2.03 -0.77
C PHE A 89 -3.30 -3.29 -0.14
N PHE A 90 -1.99 -3.45 -0.22
CA PHE A 90 -1.30 -4.58 0.42
C PHE A 90 -1.39 -4.49 1.95
N THR A 91 -1.13 -3.33 2.53
CA THR A 91 -1.21 -3.13 4.00
C THR A 91 -2.62 -3.31 4.55
N GLN A 92 -3.65 -3.14 3.72
CA GLN A 92 -5.06 -3.35 4.07
C GLN A 92 -5.57 -4.76 3.77
N ASN A 93 -4.73 -5.69 3.33
CA ASN A 93 -5.09 -7.03 2.84
C ASN A 93 -6.05 -7.01 1.64
N GLN A 94 -6.00 -5.97 0.82
CA GLN A 94 -6.81 -5.82 -0.38
C GLN A 94 -6.06 -6.26 -1.64
N LYS A 95 -4.76 -6.50 -1.52
CA LYS A 95 -3.90 -7.02 -2.58
C LYS A 95 -3.10 -8.21 -2.04
N GLU A 96 -3.00 -9.29 -2.83
CA GLU A 96 -2.33 -10.51 -2.39
C GLU A 96 -0.81 -10.49 -2.59
N GLU A 97 -0.31 -9.69 -3.52
CA GLU A 97 1.12 -9.61 -3.82
C GLU A 97 1.58 -8.17 -3.95
N TYR A 98 2.80 -7.91 -3.53
CA TYR A 98 3.46 -6.62 -3.68
C TYR A 98 4.94 -6.82 -3.98
N THR A 99 5.39 -6.26 -5.11
CA THR A 99 6.79 -6.33 -5.53
C THR A 99 7.43 -4.96 -5.41
N LEU A 100 8.63 -4.91 -4.84
CA LEU A 100 9.38 -3.67 -4.67
C LEU A 100 10.88 -3.92 -4.79
N THR A 101 11.61 -2.86 -5.12
CA THR A 101 13.08 -2.82 -5.08
C THR A 101 13.53 -2.10 -3.83
N LEU A 102 14.30 -2.77 -3.00
CA LEU A 102 14.94 -2.18 -1.81
C LEU A 102 16.15 -1.31 -2.20
N ALA A 103 16.55 -0.43 -1.30
CA ALA A 103 17.57 0.59 -1.55
C ALA A 103 18.91 0.01 -2.07
N ASP A 104 19.28 -1.17 -1.63
CA ASP A 104 20.51 -1.85 -2.04
C ASP A 104 20.40 -2.63 -3.36
N GLY A 105 19.28 -2.49 -4.08
CA GLY A 105 19.06 -3.15 -5.37
C GLY A 105 18.70 -4.63 -5.24
N VAL A 106 17.92 -4.95 -4.24
CA VAL A 106 17.31 -6.27 -4.04
C VAL A 106 15.83 -6.17 -4.38
N ASP A 107 15.38 -6.95 -5.34
CA ASP A 107 13.98 -7.05 -5.67
C ASP A 107 13.35 -8.14 -4.83
N VAL A 108 12.29 -7.77 -4.13
CA VAL A 108 11.54 -8.68 -3.26
C VAL A 108 10.08 -8.72 -3.69
N ARG A 109 9.49 -9.91 -3.59
CA ARG A 109 8.05 -10.12 -3.71
C ARG A 109 7.52 -10.52 -2.35
N LEU A 110 6.55 -9.75 -1.87
CA LEU A 110 5.77 -10.05 -0.67
C LEU A 110 4.42 -10.60 -1.11
N PHE A 111 3.93 -11.63 -0.45
CA PHE A 111 2.66 -12.27 -0.83
C PHE A 111 1.95 -12.87 0.36
N ALA A 112 0.69 -13.26 0.18
CA ALA A 112 -0.18 -13.80 1.20
C ALA A 112 -0.22 -12.91 2.48
N PRO A 113 -0.60 -11.63 2.36
CA PRO A 113 -0.61 -10.72 3.50
C PRO A 113 -1.63 -11.16 4.55
N HIS A 114 -1.21 -11.04 5.80
CA HIS A 114 -2.05 -11.23 6.97
C HIS A 114 -1.80 -10.07 7.94
N ASN A 115 -2.19 -8.88 7.51
CA ASN A 115 -1.83 -7.63 8.16
C ASN A 115 -2.90 -7.19 9.14
N GLN A 116 -2.48 -6.58 10.23
CA GLN A 116 -3.40 -6.06 11.25
C GLN A 116 -2.96 -4.69 11.76
N VAL A 117 -3.91 -3.94 12.28
CA VAL A 117 -3.67 -2.67 12.96
C VAL A 117 -3.94 -2.87 14.44
N VAL A 118 -2.95 -2.52 15.26
CA VAL A 118 -3.03 -2.65 16.72
C VAL A 118 -2.90 -1.24 17.33
N PHE A 119 -3.87 -0.85 18.13
CA PHE A 119 -3.84 0.42 18.85
C PHE A 119 -3.13 0.23 20.19
N SER A 120 -2.13 1.08 20.45
CA SER A 120 -1.43 1.08 21.73
C SER A 120 -2.39 1.28 22.90
N GLN A 121 -2.17 0.53 23.96
CA GLN A 121 -2.89 0.72 25.22
C GLN A 121 -2.24 1.77 26.12
N ALA A 122 -1.04 2.24 25.78
CA ALA A 122 -0.33 3.28 26.50
C ALA A 122 -1.01 4.66 26.31
N LYS A 123 -0.55 5.64 27.10
CA LYS A 123 -1.05 7.03 26.98
C LYS A 123 -0.65 7.69 25.67
N GLU A 124 0.35 7.16 25.00
CA GLU A 124 0.80 7.62 23.69
C GLU A 124 -0.17 7.12 22.63
N LYS A 125 -0.60 8.02 21.76
CA LYS A 125 -1.54 7.71 20.69
C LYS A 125 -0.81 7.09 19.52
N GLN A 126 -0.21 5.90 19.74
CA GLN A 126 0.50 5.14 18.74
C GLN A 126 -0.36 4.03 18.15
N ILE A 127 -0.21 3.84 16.87
CA ILE A 127 -0.83 2.78 16.09
C ILE A 127 0.30 1.94 15.50
N ILE A 128 0.20 0.64 15.67
CA ILE A 128 1.15 -0.30 15.09
C ILE A 128 0.46 -0.97 13.90
N ALA A 129 0.96 -0.72 12.70
CA ALA A 129 0.58 -1.46 11.51
C ALA A 129 1.49 -2.69 11.40
N GLU A 130 1.00 -3.83 11.86
CA GLU A 130 1.72 -5.10 11.78
C GLU A 130 1.50 -5.73 10.42
N ILE A 131 2.57 -5.87 9.64
CA ILE A 131 2.58 -6.51 8.33
C ILE A 131 3.18 -7.89 8.49
N SER A 132 2.37 -8.92 8.35
CA SER A 132 2.81 -10.32 8.31
C SER A 132 2.53 -10.90 6.95
N CYS A 133 3.55 -11.42 6.29
CA CYS A 133 3.42 -11.97 4.95
C CYS A 133 4.51 -13.00 4.67
N SER A 134 4.37 -13.73 3.56
CA SER A 134 5.47 -14.48 2.99
C SER A 134 6.27 -13.59 2.05
N GLY A 135 7.55 -13.91 1.84
CA GLY A 135 8.41 -13.14 0.96
C GLY A 135 9.44 -14.00 0.25
N GLU A 136 9.83 -13.57 -0.93
CA GLU A 136 10.94 -14.16 -1.68
C GLU A 136 11.82 -13.07 -2.29
N ILE A 137 13.09 -13.36 -2.46
CA ILE A 137 14.03 -12.52 -3.20
C ILE A 137 13.95 -12.92 -4.67
N LEU A 138 13.53 -11.99 -5.53
CA LEU A 138 13.45 -12.20 -6.98
C LEU A 138 14.79 -11.94 -7.65
N TYR A 139 15.51 -10.93 -7.17
CA TYR A 139 16.78 -10.51 -7.73
C TYR A 139 17.67 -9.90 -6.66
N GLU A 140 18.96 -10.22 -6.71
CA GLU A 140 20.01 -9.60 -5.91
C GLU A 140 21.01 -8.92 -6.84
N LYS A 141 21.26 -7.64 -6.63
CA LYS A 141 22.33 -6.95 -7.36
C LYS A 141 23.67 -7.67 -7.15
N PRO A 142 24.45 -7.92 -8.21
CA PRO A 142 25.77 -8.54 -8.08
C PRO A 142 26.62 -7.83 -7.02
N GLY A 143 27.19 -8.60 -6.10
CA GLY A 143 28.01 -8.06 -5.01
C GLY A 143 27.24 -7.63 -3.75
N TRP A 144 25.92 -7.71 -3.73
CA TRP A 144 25.11 -7.35 -2.56
C TRP A 144 25.50 -8.15 -1.30
N ARG A 145 25.58 -9.47 -1.41
CA ARG A 145 25.99 -10.32 -0.27
C ARG A 145 27.42 -10.04 0.19
N GLN A 146 28.35 -9.78 -0.75
CA GLN A 146 29.72 -9.39 -0.39
C GLN A 146 29.76 -8.04 0.34
N LYS A 147 28.93 -7.07 -0.08
CA LYS A 147 28.77 -5.80 0.61
C LYS A 147 28.29 -6.02 2.04
N LEU A 148 27.24 -6.81 2.24
CA LEU A 148 26.76 -7.15 3.58
C LEU A 148 27.83 -7.82 4.44
N GLN A 149 28.57 -8.79 3.90
CA GLN A 149 29.64 -9.45 4.62
C GLN A 149 30.78 -8.48 5.00
N SER A 150 31.07 -7.48 4.17
CA SER A 150 32.09 -6.46 4.49
C SER A 150 31.61 -5.49 5.56
N GLU A 151 30.34 -5.15 5.61
CA GLU A 151 29.77 -4.20 6.57
C GLU A 151 29.47 -4.84 7.93
N TYR A 152 29.00 -6.08 7.93
CA TYR A 152 28.49 -6.76 9.13
C TYR A 152 29.32 -7.98 9.57
N GLY A 153 30.38 -8.32 8.83
CA GLY A 153 31.30 -9.42 9.13
C GLY A 153 31.05 -10.70 8.33
N GLN A 154 32.11 -11.49 8.18
CA GLN A 154 32.09 -12.71 7.34
C GLN A 154 31.18 -13.86 7.86
N ASN A 155 30.70 -13.78 9.09
CA ASN A 155 29.89 -14.82 9.73
C ASN A 155 28.39 -14.51 9.72
N LEU A 156 27.91 -13.68 8.78
CA LEU A 156 26.49 -13.39 8.63
C LEU A 156 25.69 -14.67 8.39
N LYS A 157 24.79 -14.96 9.30
CA LYS A 157 23.86 -16.08 9.17
C LYS A 157 22.64 -15.66 8.36
N SER A 158 21.99 -16.61 7.71
CA SER A 158 20.71 -16.37 6.98
C SER A 158 19.67 -15.64 7.84
N GLY A 159 19.60 -15.93 9.14
CA GLY A 159 18.71 -15.23 10.07
C GLY A 159 19.01 -13.75 10.29
N ASP A 160 20.27 -13.34 10.15
CA ASP A 160 20.65 -11.93 10.29
C ASP A 160 20.28 -11.16 9.02
N ILE A 161 20.48 -11.77 7.85
CA ILE A 161 20.05 -11.20 6.55
C ILE A 161 18.53 -11.01 6.54
N LYS A 162 17.77 -11.99 7.03
CA LYS A 162 16.30 -11.89 7.15
C LYS A 162 15.88 -10.66 7.96
N LYS A 163 16.45 -10.48 9.15
CA LYS A 163 16.15 -9.34 10.02
C LYS A 163 16.52 -8.00 9.38
N MET A 164 17.60 -7.96 8.62
CA MET A 164 18.02 -6.76 7.91
C MET A 164 17.02 -6.39 6.83
N LEU A 165 16.58 -7.36 6.04
CA LEU A 165 15.54 -7.17 5.02
C LEU A 165 14.21 -6.74 5.63
N GLU A 166 13.80 -7.35 6.76
CA GLU A 166 12.59 -6.95 7.48
C GLU A 166 12.69 -5.49 7.94
N LYS A 167 13.82 -5.08 8.49
CA LYS A 167 14.04 -3.71 8.90
C LYS A 167 14.03 -2.73 7.71
N GLU A 168 14.65 -3.09 6.60
CA GLU A 168 14.65 -2.26 5.39
C GLU A 168 13.22 -2.11 4.83
N LEU A 169 12.40 -3.15 4.92
CA LEU A 169 10.98 -3.09 4.60
C LEU A 169 10.20 -2.18 5.54
N GLU A 170 10.45 -2.25 6.86
CA GLU A 170 9.84 -1.34 7.84
C GLU A 170 10.16 0.12 7.49
N ASP A 171 11.43 0.42 7.24
CA ASP A 171 11.89 1.75 6.86
C ASP A 171 11.24 2.22 5.54
N TYR A 172 11.14 1.34 4.55
CA TYR A 172 10.48 1.62 3.28
C TYR A 172 8.99 1.96 3.48
N PHE A 173 8.25 1.16 4.23
CA PHE A 173 6.83 1.40 4.49
C PHE A 173 6.61 2.68 5.29
N GLN A 174 7.45 2.92 6.31
CA GLN A 174 7.38 4.14 7.11
C GLN A 174 7.64 5.39 6.28
N GLN A 175 8.69 5.39 5.47
CA GLN A 175 9.04 6.52 4.61
C GLN A 175 7.97 6.77 3.54
N THR A 176 7.41 5.72 2.95
CA THR A 176 6.38 5.85 1.93
C THR A 176 5.11 6.45 2.53
N ALA A 177 4.66 5.97 3.69
CA ALA A 177 3.49 6.50 4.37
C ALA A 177 3.67 7.96 4.80
N GLN A 178 4.83 8.32 5.36
CA GLN A 178 5.15 9.70 5.76
C GLN A 178 5.21 10.65 4.57
N LYS A 179 5.78 10.20 3.45
CA LYS A 179 5.92 11.03 2.24
C LYS A 179 4.58 11.45 1.63
N VAL A 180 3.56 10.63 1.78
CA VAL A 180 2.25 10.87 1.17
C VAL A 180 1.21 11.43 2.15
N GLU A 181 1.56 11.52 3.42
CA GLU A 181 0.66 12.03 4.49
C GLU A 181 -0.72 11.33 4.52
N VAL A 182 -0.74 10.06 4.15
CA VAL A 182 -1.97 9.26 4.09
C VAL A 182 -1.89 8.08 5.06
N ASP A 183 -3.00 7.79 5.73
CA ASP A 183 -3.17 6.57 6.51
C ASP A 183 -3.26 5.32 5.60
N CYS A 184 -2.10 4.87 5.12
CA CYS A 184 -2.01 3.71 4.24
C CYS A 184 -2.57 2.42 4.87
N ALA A 185 -2.61 2.33 6.19
CA ALA A 185 -3.15 1.19 6.91
C ALA A 185 -4.68 1.26 7.11
N ASN A 186 -5.31 2.39 6.73
CA ASN A 186 -6.72 2.69 6.96
C ASN A 186 -7.13 2.45 8.42
N SER A 187 -6.28 2.94 9.34
CA SER A 187 -6.40 2.69 10.77
C SER A 187 -7.64 3.34 11.37
N TYR A 188 -8.04 4.50 10.85
CA TYR A 188 -9.23 5.21 11.33
C TYR A 188 -10.51 4.37 11.19
N LYS A 189 -10.67 3.64 10.07
CA LYS A 189 -11.79 2.73 9.87
C LYS A 189 -11.87 1.64 10.96
N LYS A 190 -10.72 1.19 11.46
CA LYS A 190 -10.63 0.13 12.48
C LYS A 190 -10.81 0.65 13.90
N LEU A 191 -10.75 1.97 14.09
CA LEU A 191 -10.81 2.61 15.39
C LEU A 191 -12.09 2.27 16.16
N GLY A 192 -13.25 2.34 15.48
CA GLY A 192 -14.55 2.09 16.10
C GLY A 192 -14.72 0.69 16.71
N GLY A 193 -14.04 -0.31 16.13
CA GLY A 193 -14.06 -1.69 16.64
C GLY A 193 -13.06 -1.99 17.75
N GLN A 194 -11.95 -1.25 17.82
CA GLN A 194 -10.85 -1.54 18.75
C GLN A 194 -10.72 -0.51 19.88
N ARG A 195 -10.97 0.77 19.61
CA ARG A 195 -10.82 1.87 20.56
C ARG A 195 -12.01 2.83 20.48
N ARG A 196 -13.14 2.40 20.98
CA ARG A 196 -14.37 3.18 20.97
C ARG A 196 -14.23 4.54 21.67
N ASP A 197 -13.40 4.65 22.70
CA ASP A 197 -13.06 5.88 23.39
C ASP A 197 -12.44 6.92 22.44
N TRP A 198 -11.46 6.50 21.64
CA TRP A 198 -10.82 7.36 20.65
C TRP A 198 -11.75 7.65 19.47
N TYR A 199 -12.51 6.64 19.04
CA TYR A 199 -13.49 6.83 17.96
C TYR A 199 -14.48 7.95 18.29
N LEU A 200 -15.07 7.96 19.49
CA LEU A 200 -16.01 8.99 19.93
C LEU A 200 -15.35 10.37 20.04
N LEU A 201 -14.06 10.43 20.38
CA LEU A 201 -13.29 11.67 20.43
C LEU A 201 -13.09 12.24 19.02
N TYR A 202 -12.67 11.41 18.06
CA TYR A 202 -12.30 11.84 16.71
C TYR A 202 -13.46 11.86 15.71
N GLN A 203 -14.61 11.28 16.04
CA GLN A 203 -15.78 11.28 15.16
C GLN A 203 -16.22 12.69 14.75
N LYS A 204 -16.04 13.67 15.61
CA LYS A 204 -16.42 15.07 15.35
C LYS A 204 -15.32 15.87 14.66
N GLN A 205 -14.09 15.42 14.73
CA GLN A 205 -12.91 16.11 14.20
C GLN A 205 -11.93 15.07 13.62
N PRO A 206 -12.31 14.38 12.52
CA PRO A 206 -11.49 13.30 11.95
C PRO A 206 -10.11 13.78 11.49
N GLU A 207 -9.97 15.04 11.06
CA GLU A 207 -8.69 15.66 10.70
C GLU A 207 -7.71 15.77 11.87
N GLN A 208 -8.21 15.77 13.11
CA GLN A 208 -7.37 15.80 14.30
C GLN A 208 -6.75 14.42 14.57
N TYR A 209 -7.44 13.34 14.15
CA TYR A 209 -6.91 11.99 14.29
C TYR A 209 -5.54 11.81 13.61
N GLU A 210 -5.42 12.25 12.39
CA GLU A 210 -4.18 12.12 11.62
C GLU A 210 -3.02 12.93 12.19
N LYS A 211 -3.34 14.09 12.78
CA LYS A 211 -2.33 14.94 13.44
C LYS A 211 -1.88 14.37 14.78
N ASP A 212 -2.77 13.69 15.47
CA ASP A 212 -2.53 13.18 16.81
C ASP A 212 -1.91 11.77 16.82
N MET A 213 -2.10 10.99 15.75
CA MET A 213 -1.69 9.59 15.70
C MET A 213 -0.34 9.42 15.00
N GLU A 214 0.54 8.68 15.65
CA GLU A 214 1.77 8.17 15.05
C GLU A 214 1.57 6.73 14.60
N ILE A 215 1.71 6.47 13.30
CA ILE A 215 1.62 5.12 12.75
C ILE A 215 3.02 4.56 12.58
N ILE A 216 3.27 3.44 13.24
CA ILE A 216 4.56 2.71 13.18
C ILE A 216 4.34 1.41 12.43
N TYR A 217 5.10 1.18 11.38
CA TYR A 217 5.09 -0.07 10.65
C TYR A 217 6.03 -1.08 11.29
N ARG A 218 5.55 -2.31 11.45
CA ARG A 218 6.35 -3.47 11.84
C ARG A 218 6.16 -4.57 10.83
N VAL A 219 7.25 -5.10 10.31
CA VAL A 219 7.23 -6.09 9.25
C VAL A 219 7.81 -7.40 9.75
N LYS A 220 7.07 -8.48 9.52
CA LYS A 220 7.51 -9.84 9.77
C LYS A 220 7.28 -10.67 8.51
N VAL A 221 8.35 -11.20 7.95
CA VAL A 221 8.29 -11.95 6.71
C VAL A 221 8.70 -13.40 6.92
N ASP A 222 7.85 -14.31 6.45
CA ASP A 222 8.23 -15.71 6.32
C ASP A 222 8.90 -15.90 4.95
N TRP A 223 10.23 -15.88 4.97
CA TRP A 223 11.04 -15.91 3.76
C TRP A 223 11.11 -17.31 3.15
N VAL A 224 10.71 -17.42 1.89
CA VAL A 224 10.80 -18.62 1.07
C VAL A 224 12.04 -18.52 0.18
N ASN A 225 12.81 -19.60 0.06
CA ASN A 225 13.95 -19.75 -0.89
C ASN A 225 15.03 -18.64 -0.74
N MET A 226 15.47 -18.36 0.46
CA MET A 226 16.56 -17.40 0.69
C MET A 226 17.95 -17.91 0.23
N GLY A 227 18.04 -19.05 -0.43
CA GLY A 227 19.30 -19.71 -0.81
C GLY A 227 20.15 -20.06 0.44
N GLU A 228 20.56 -21.30 0.55
CA GLU A 228 21.58 -21.70 1.53
C GLU A 228 22.94 -21.06 1.19
#